data_9b966978e3f8b9ed89b862e64eaaeb15
#
_entry.id   9b966978e3f8b9ed89b862e64eaaeb15
#
_cell.length_a   1.000
_cell.length_b   1.000
_cell.length_c   1.000
_cell.angle_alpha   90.00
_cell.angle_beta   90.00
_cell.angle_gamma   90.00
#
_symmetry.space_group_name_H-M   'P 1'
#
loop_
_entity.id
_entity.type
_entity.pdbx_description
1 polymer ?
#
loop_
_entity_poly.entity_id
_entity_poly.type
_entity_poly.pdbx_seq_one_letter_code
_entity_poly.pdbx_strand_id
1 'polypeptide(L)'
;MQYGISTEQEMIANTVRSFVEKEIYPHEELVERNGEVPAEIAQDIKQKTLELGFYACNFPESVGCAGLNHMDFALVERELGRGSMALNHFFGRPQNILMACKGEQIERYLMPAVCGERMDALAMTEPGAGSDVRG
;
A
#
# COMPACT_ATOMS: atom_id res chain seq x y z
N MET A 1 8.67 -30.96 3.84
CA MET A 1 8.38 -29.53 3.96
C MET A 1 8.75 -28.89 2.63
N GLN A 2 7.81 -28.35 1.90
CA GLN A 2 8.08 -27.76 0.59
C GLN A 2 8.51 -26.30 0.83
N TYR A 3 9.78 -26.03 0.68
CA TYR A 3 10.32 -24.67 0.75
C TYR A 3 10.22 -24.04 -0.65
N GLY A 4 9.13 -23.34 -0.91
CA GLY A 4 8.90 -22.62 -2.17
C GLY A 4 7.63 -21.79 -2.09
N ILE A 5 7.51 -20.80 -2.96
CA ILE A 5 6.27 -20.05 -3.13
C ILE A 5 5.29 -20.86 -3.97
N SER A 6 4.00 -20.76 -3.68
CA SER A 6 2.94 -21.43 -4.44
C SER A 6 2.75 -20.75 -5.81
N THR A 7 2.06 -21.43 -6.73
CA THR A 7 1.68 -20.84 -8.03
C THR A 7 0.87 -19.56 -7.86
N GLU A 8 -0.03 -19.51 -6.88
CA GLU A 8 -0.80 -18.31 -6.56
C GLU A 8 0.11 -17.17 -6.09
N GLN A 9 1.07 -17.48 -5.23
CA GLN A 9 2.07 -16.52 -4.77
C GLN A 9 2.97 -16.02 -5.89
N GLU A 10 3.33 -16.89 -6.84
CA GLU A 10 4.03 -16.48 -8.05
C GLU A 10 3.19 -15.53 -8.91
N MET A 11 1.90 -15.80 -9.05
CA MET A 11 0.98 -14.92 -9.78
C MET A 11 0.88 -13.54 -9.12
N ILE A 12 0.73 -13.48 -7.80
CA ILE A 12 0.73 -12.22 -7.04
C ILE A 12 2.02 -11.43 -7.32
N ALA A 13 3.18 -12.06 -7.11
CA ALA A 13 4.47 -11.43 -7.32
C ALA A 13 4.66 -10.92 -8.77
N ASN A 14 4.28 -11.73 -9.76
CA ASN A 14 4.41 -11.37 -11.17
C ASN A 14 3.47 -10.23 -11.57
N THR A 15 2.25 -10.19 -11.01
CA THR A 15 1.29 -9.10 -11.25
C THR A 15 1.83 -7.79 -10.71
N VAL A 16 2.31 -7.77 -9.47
CA VAL A 16 2.89 -6.56 -8.86
C VAL A 16 4.17 -6.13 -9.57
N ARG A 17 5.04 -7.08 -9.95
CA ARG A 17 6.23 -6.77 -10.75
C ARG A 17 5.87 -6.11 -12.08
N SER A 18 4.92 -6.68 -12.80
CA SER A 18 4.45 -6.10 -14.07
C SER A 18 3.85 -4.71 -13.88
N PHE A 19 3.17 -4.48 -12.76
CA PHE A 19 2.66 -3.16 -12.39
C PHE A 19 3.81 -2.16 -12.17
N VAL A 20 4.83 -2.52 -11.40
CA VAL A 20 6.00 -1.67 -11.17
C VAL A 20 6.70 -1.32 -12.48
N GLU A 21 6.92 -2.31 -13.33
CA GLU A 21 7.58 -2.12 -14.63
C GLU A 21 6.81 -1.20 -15.58
N LYS A 22 5.47 -1.26 -15.56
CA LYS A 22 4.62 -0.53 -16.50
C LYS A 22 4.15 0.82 -15.97
N GLU A 23 3.86 0.90 -14.67
CA GLU A 23 3.16 2.04 -14.07
C GLU A 23 4.04 2.86 -13.12
N ILE A 24 5.17 2.32 -12.68
CA ILE A 24 6.08 3.03 -11.75
C ILE A 24 7.34 3.50 -12.48
N TYR A 25 8.11 2.58 -13.08
CA TYR A 25 9.39 2.89 -13.72
C TYR A 25 9.33 4.03 -14.76
N PRO A 26 8.29 4.14 -15.62
CA PRO A 26 8.25 5.21 -16.60
C PRO A 26 8.20 6.63 -16.02
N HIS A 27 7.82 6.75 -14.75
CA HIS A 27 7.64 8.04 -14.09
C HIS A 27 8.77 8.42 -13.13
N GLU A 28 9.70 7.49 -12.83
CA GLU A 28 10.75 7.70 -11.82
C GLU A 28 11.66 8.89 -12.16
N GLU A 29 12.13 9.00 -13.40
CA GLU A 29 13.00 10.10 -13.82
C GLU A 29 12.32 11.46 -13.69
N LEU A 30 11.03 11.54 -14.04
CA LEU A 30 10.24 12.76 -13.91
C LEU A 30 10.09 13.19 -12.46
N VAL A 31 9.75 12.23 -11.58
CA VAL A 31 9.57 12.48 -10.14
C VAL A 31 10.89 12.87 -9.48
N GLU A 32 11.98 12.20 -9.81
CA GLU A 32 13.32 12.53 -9.29
C GLU A 32 13.75 13.95 -9.70
N ARG A 33 13.47 14.34 -10.93
CA ARG A 33 13.79 15.69 -11.43
C ARG A 33 12.94 16.77 -10.79
N ASN A 34 11.66 16.51 -10.57
CA ASN A 34 10.71 17.51 -10.07
C ASN A 34 10.69 17.59 -8.53
N GLY A 35 11.15 16.54 -7.83
CA GLY A 35 11.07 16.43 -6.38
C GLY A 35 9.66 16.16 -5.85
N GLU A 36 8.69 15.94 -6.72
CA GLU A 36 7.29 15.66 -6.36
C GLU A 36 6.62 14.74 -7.40
N VAL A 37 5.57 14.04 -6.98
CA VAL A 37 4.74 13.22 -7.88
C VAL A 37 3.60 14.08 -8.41
N PRO A 38 3.48 14.26 -9.73
CA PRO A 38 2.34 14.96 -10.32
C PRO A 38 1.01 14.30 -9.94
N ALA A 39 0.00 15.13 -9.63
CA ALA A 39 -1.30 14.66 -9.13
C ALA A 39 -1.99 13.67 -10.08
N GLU A 40 -1.83 13.87 -11.39
CA GLU A 40 -2.39 12.99 -12.42
C GLU A 40 -1.77 11.58 -12.35
N ILE A 41 -0.44 11.49 -12.20
CA ILE A 41 0.28 10.22 -12.06
C ILE A 41 -0.12 9.52 -10.75
N ALA A 42 -0.18 10.27 -9.66
CA ALA A 42 -0.60 9.77 -8.35
C ALA A 42 -2.00 9.14 -8.42
N GLN A 43 -2.93 9.83 -9.09
CA GLN A 43 -4.31 9.37 -9.25
C GLN A 43 -4.41 8.16 -10.18
N ASP A 44 -3.67 8.12 -11.27
CA ASP A 44 -3.64 7.01 -12.20
C ASP A 44 -3.12 5.72 -11.54
N ILE A 45 -2.00 5.80 -10.81
CA ILE A 45 -1.45 4.68 -10.05
C ILE A 45 -2.49 4.17 -9.05
N LYS A 46 -3.09 5.06 -8.25
CA LYS A 46 -4.11 4.69 -7.26
C LYS A 46 -5.30 4.00 -7.91
N GLN A 47 -5.83 4.55 -8.99
CA GLN A 47 -6.98 3.99 -9.69
C GLN A 47 -6.67 2.58 -10.22
N LYS A 48 -5.54 2.39 -10.87
CA LYS A 48 -5.11 1.08 -11.37
C LYS A 48 -4.92 0.05 -10.26
N THR A 49 -4.41 0.49 -9.10
CA THR A 49 -4.24 -0.40 -7.95
C THR A 49 -5.57 -0.82 -7.35
N LEU A 50 -6.55 0.09 -7.28
CA LEU A 50 -7.93 -0.23 -6.88
C LEU A 50 -8.58 -1.23 -7.85
N GLU A 51 -8.45 -1.03 -9.14
CA GLU A 51 -9.00 -1.92 -10.18
C GLU A 51 -8.39 -3.32 -10.14
N LEU A 52 -7.10 -3.43 -9.81
CA LEU A 52 -6.39 -4.70 -9.62
C LEU A 52 -6.72 -5.39 -8.28
N GLY A 53 -7.40 -4.71 -7.35
CA GLY A 53 -7.70 -5.24 -6.02
C GLY A 53 -6.51 -5.31 -5.06
N PHE A 54 -5.41 -4.61 -5.36
CA PHE A 54 -4.23 -4.57 -4.50
C PHE A 54 -4.22 -3.39 -3.53
N TYR A 55 -5.10 -2.40 -3.71
CA TYR A 55 -5.21 -1.30 -2.74
C TYR A 55 -5.69 -1.85 -1.40
N ALA A 56 -4.99 -1.50 -0.31
CA ALA A 56 -5.27 -2.03 1.04
C ALA A 56 -5.36 -3.57 1.12
N CYS A 57 -4.62 -4.30 0.29
CA CYS A 57 -4.74 -5.75 0.11
C CYS A 57 -4.47 -6.57 1.38
N ASN A 58 -3.81 -6.00 2.39
CA ASN A 58 -3.57 -6.57 3.71
C ASN A 58 -4.76 -6.41 4.68
N PHE A 59 -5.77 -5.60 4.33
CA PHE A 59 -6.99 -5.48 5.13
C PHE A 59 -7.95 -6.62 4.82
N PRO A 60 -8.82 -7.00 5.80
CA PRO A 60 -9.66 -8.18 5.67
C PRO A 60 -10.77 -8.01 4.61
N GLU A 61 -11.24 -9.13 4.08
CA GLU A 61 -12.36 -9.19 3.14
C GLU A 61 -13.65 -8.55 3.70
N SER A 62 -13.84 -8.58 5.02
CA SER A 62 -15.00 -7.98 5.69
C SER A 62 -15.13 -6.47 5.48
N VAL A 63 -14.06 -5.79 5.06
CA VAL A 63 -14.06 -4.36 4.70
C VAL A 63 -13.84 -4.13 3.20
N GLY A 64 -14.03 -5.18 2.39
CA GLY A 64 -13.96 -5.11 0.93
C GLY A 64 -12.57 -5.22 0.32
N CYS A 65 -11.56 -5.64 1.10
CA CYS A 65 -10.18 -5.79 0.66
C CYS A 65 -9.80 -7.25 0.36
N ALA A 66 -8.59 -7.48 -0.17
CA ALA A 66 -8.17 -8.83 -0.59
C ALA A 66 -7.83 -9.79 0.57
N GLY A 67 -7.59 -9.29 1.77
CA GLY A 67 -7.29 -10.13 2.94
C GLY A 67 -6.01 -10.93 2.83
N LEU A 68 -5.00 -10.42 2.12
CA LEU A 68 -3.74 -11.14 1.92
C LEU A 68 -3.09 -11.49 3.26
N ASN A 69 -2.65 -12.72 3.40
CA ASN A 69 -1.86 -13.13 4.54
C ASN A 69 -0.46 -12.48 4.51
N HIS A 70 0.27 -12.60 5.61
CA HIS A 70 1.57 -11.93 5.76
C HIS A 70 2.61 -12.35 4.72
N MET A 71 2.58 -13.61 4.26
CA MET A 71 3.52 -14.09 3.25
C MET A 71 3.21 -13.49 1.89
N ASP A 72 1.94 -13.49 1.49
CA ASP A 72 1.49 -12.93 0.23
C ASP A 72 1.73 -11.42 0.19
N PHE A 73 1.43 -10.73 1.30
CA PHE A 73 1.71 -9.30 1.44
C PHE A 73 3.22 -9.00 1.37
N ALA A 74 4.07 -9.84 1.97
CA ALA A 74 5.52 -9.69 1.86
C ALA A 74 6.03 -9.81 0.41
N LEU A 75 5.38 -10.64 -0.41
CA LEU A 75 5.70 -10.74 -1.85
C LEU A 75 5.28 -9.47 -2.60
N VAL A 76 4.13 -8.88 -2.26
CA VAL A 76 3.70 -7.56 -2.79
C VAL A 76 4.74 -6.50 -2.45
N GLU A 77 5.11 -6.38 -1.17
CA GLU A 77 6.10 -5.40 -0.70
C GLU A 77 7.48 -5.59 -1.35
N ARG A 78 7.90 -6.85 -1.55
CA ARG A 78 9.16 -7.16 -2.23
C ARG A 78 9.19 -6.62 -3.66
N GLU A 79 8.12 -6.81 -4.41
CA GLU A 79 8.08 -6.33 -5.78
C GLU A 79 7.89 -4.82 -5.87
N LEU A 80 7.09 -4.22 -5.00
CA LEU A 80 6.97 -2.76 -4.89
C LEU A 80 8.29 -2.08 -4.52
N GLY A 81 9.08 -2.69 -3.64
CA GLY A 81 10.39 -2.18 -3.24
C GLY A 81 11.42 -2.07 -4.37
N ARG A 82 11.09 -2.53 -5.57
CA ARG A 82 11.92 -2.36 -6.78
C ARG A 82 11.78 -0.97 -7.39
N GLY A 83 10.69 -0.27 -7.13
CA GLY A 83 10.39 1.04 -7.67
C GLY A 83 10.53 2.18 -6.66
N SER A 84 10.38 3.42 -7.15
CA SER A 84 10.44 4.63 -6.34
C SER A 84 9.44 4.61 -5.19
N MET A 85 9.91 4.89 -3.98
CA MET A 85 9.08 4.96 -2.78
C MET A 85 8.01 6.06 -2.88
N ALA A 86 8.33 7.19 -3.53
CA ALA A 86 7.40 8.29 -3.73
C ALA A 86 6.19 7.87 -4.57
N LEU A 87 6.41 7.11 -5.64
CA LEU A 87 5.35 6.57 -6.50
C LEU A 87 4.61 5.40 -5.83
N ASN A 88 5.34 4.49 -5.18
CA ASN A 88 4.76 3.34 -4.49
C ASN A 88 3.81 3.72 -3.35
N HIS A 89 3.92 4.94 -2.83
CA HIS A 89 2.98 5.46 -1.83
C HIS A 89 1.53 5.44 -2.33
N PHE A 90 1.32 5.67 -3.62
CA PHE A 90 -0.01 5.69 -4.24
C PHE A 90 -0.55 4.30 -4.59
N PHE A 91 0.26 3.25 -4.45
CA PHE A 91 -0.23 1.86 -4.52
C PHE A 91 -1.25 1.55 -3.41
N GLY A 92 -1.21 2.32 -2.31
CA GLY A 92 -2.22 2.34 -1.28
C GLY A 92 -2.04 1.27 -0.22
N ARG A 93 -1.35 1.66 0.85
CA ARG A 93 -1.10 0.83 2.03
C ARG A 93 -1.52 1.58 3.29
N PRO A 94 -2.84 1.68 3.55
CA PRO A 94 -3.33 2.29 4.78
C PRO A 94 -2.71 1.66 6.02
N GLN A 95 -2.53 2.44 7.08
CA GLN A 95 -1.87 1.98 8.29
C GLN A 95 -2.74 0.97 9.05
N ASN A 96 -2.13 -0.12 9.50
CA ASN A 96 -2.80 -1.22 10.20
C ASN A 96 -3.54 -0.80 11.47
N ILE A 97 -3.19 0.35 12.06
CA ILE A 97 -3.90 0.91 13.21
C ILE A 97 -5.39 1.14 12.93
N LEU A 98 -5.77 1.37 11.68
CA LEU A 98 -7.17 1.54 11.27
C LEU A 98 -8.02 0.29 11.51
N MET A 99 -7.41 -0.90 11.60
CA MET A 99 -8.13 -2.12 11.99
C MET A 99 -8.63 -2.09 13.43
N ALA A 100 -8.14 -1.18 14.27
CA ALA A 100 -8.63 -0.96 15.63
C ALA A 100 -9.88 -0.05 15.70
N CYS A 101 -10.33 0.52 14.59
CA CYS A 101 -11.52 1.36 14.53
C CYS A 101 -12.77 0.63 14.99
N LYS A 102 -13.62 1.32 15.77
CA LYS A 102 -14.88 0.78 16.31
C LYS A 102 -16.01 1.79 16.16
N GLY A 103 -17.23 1.28 16.00
CA GLY A 103 -18.43 2.11 15.88
C GLY A 103 -18.31 3.13 14.75
N GLU A 104 -18.59 4.39 15.02
CA GLU A 104 -18.53 5.49 14.03
C GLU A 104 -17.12 5.70 13.43
N GLN A 105 -16.07 5.23 14.07
CA GLN A 105 -14.71 5.32 13.54
C GLN A 105 -14.53 4.52 12.25
N ILE A 106 -15.28 3.44 12.09
CA ILE A 106 -15.23 2.59 10.89
C ILE A 106 -15.61 3.42 9.67
N GLU A 107 -16.79 4.03 9.70
CA GLU A 107 -17.30 4.84 8.58
C GLU A 107 -16.49 6.14 8.39
N ARG A 108 -15.97 6.70 9.46
CA ARG A 108 -15.29 8.00 9.42
C ARG A 108 -13.83 7.89 8.95
N TYR A 109 -13.13 6.81 9.30
CA TYR A 109 -11.68 6.67 9.07
C TYR A 109 -11.31 5.43 8.27
N LEU A 110 -11.79 4.25 8.67
CA LEU A 110 -11.40 2.99 8.04
C LEU A 110 -11.91 2.90 6.61
N MET A 111 -13.22 3.04 6.40
CA MET A 111 -13.82 2.86 5.07
C MET A 111 -13.26 3.85 4.04
N PRO A 112 -13.17 5.17 4.31
CA PRO A 112 -12.56 6.10 3.35
C PRO A 112 -11.08 5.79 3.05
N ALA A 113 -10.34 5.26 4.02
CA ALA A 113 -8.94 4.90 3.81
C ALA A 113 -8.79 3.67 2.91
N VAL A 114 -9.55 2.59 3.16
CA VAL A 114 -9.45 1.36 2.36
C VAL A 114 -10.06 1.50 0.95
N CYS A 115 -11.00 2.44 0.76
CA CYS A 115 -11.53 2.78 -0.56
C CYS A 115 -10.67 3.80 -1.33
N GLY A 116 -9.56 4.26 -0.75
CA GLY A 116 -8.66 5.23 -1.40
C GLY A 116 -9.20 6.67 -1.47
N GLU A 117 -10.28 6.99 -0.74
CA GLU A 117 -10.85 8.34 -0.68
C GLU A 117 -10.01 9.27 0.19
N ARG A 118 -9.34 8.71 1.19
CA ARG A 118 -8.46 9.43 2.12
C ARG A 118 -7.15 8.71 2.28
N MET A 119 -6.10 9.50 2.47
CA MET A 119 -4.79 9.01 2.86
C MET A 119 -4.60 9.26 4.35
N ASP A 120 -3.90 8.36 5.01
CA ASP A 120 -3.49 8.47 6.39
C ASP A 120 -2.00 8.81 6.50
N ALA A 121 -1.58 9.30 7.66
CA ALA A 121 -0.19 9.57 7.97
C ALA A 121 0.12 9.11 9.39
N LEU A 122 1.32 8.56 9.58
CA LEU A 122 1.80 8.12 10.89
C LEU A 122 2.55 9.25 11.58
N ALA A 123 2.06 9.66 12.76
CA ALA A 123 2.71 10.64 13.62
C ALA A 123 2.97 9.98 15.00
N MET A 124 4.17 9.43 15.19
CA MET A 124 4.51 8.66 16.40
C MET A 124 5.31 9.45 17.42
N THR A 125 6.07 10.45 16.98
CA THR A 125 6.94 11.23 17.88
C THR A 125 6.10 12.12 18.80
N GLU A 126 6.33 12.02 20.09
CA GLU A 126 5.70 12.84 21.11
C GLU A 126 6.76 13.73 21.80
N PRO A 127 6.37 14.83 22.51
CA PRO A 127 7.33 15.70 23.17
C PRO A 127 8.28 14.99 24.16
N GLY A 128 7.82 13.90 24.78
CA GLY A 128 8.61 13.11 25.74
C GLY A 128 9.15 11.78 25.20
N ALA A 129 8.81 11.40 23.97
CA ALA A 129 9.18 10.09 23.42
C ALA A 129 9.50 10.16 21.92
N GLY A 130 10.71 9.78 21.56
CA GLY A 130 11.16 9.68 20.18
C GLY A 130 11.42 8.22 19.79
N SER A 131 12.68 7.79 19.80
CA SER A 131 13.06 6.39 19.47
C SER A 131 12.51 5.38 20.49
N ASP A 132 12.34 5.76 21.74
CA ASP A 132 11.66 4.96 22.74
C ASP A 132 10.15 5.26 22.73
N VAL A 133 9.43 4.58 21.85
CA VAL A 133 7.97 4.73 21.70
C VAL A 133 7.14 4.07 22.82
N ARG A 134 7.79 3.44 23.78
CA ARG A 134 7.15 2.78 24.93
C ARG A 134 7.43 3.49 26.26
N GLY A 135 8.28 4.52 26.22
CA GLY A 135 8.69 5.32 27.35
C GLY A 135 7.59 6.17 27.98
#